data_39f96af3ae2341aa568c1fb721e6c743
#
_entry.id   39f96af3ae2341aa568c1fb721e6c743
#
_cell.length_a   1.000
_cell.length_b   1.000
_cell.length_c   1.000
_cell.angle_alpha   90.00
_cell.angle_beta   90.00
_cell.angle_gamma   90.00
#
_symmetry.space_group_name_H-M   'P 1'
#
loop_
_entity.id
_entity.type
_entity.pdbx_description
1 polymer ?
#
loop_
_entity_poly.entity_id
_entity_poly.type
_entity_poly.pdbx_seq_one_letter_code
_entity_poly.pdbx_strand_id
1 'polypeptide(L)'
;MPRFAANLSMLFTEVPFLERFERAANAGFEAVEFLFPYAHTIEEIQERLTATGLQIVLHNLPAGDWDAGERGIACDPRRVDEFRAGVAKAVTYAHALGVPQLNCLAGKVPAGVDAATLRRTFVE
;
A
#
# COMPACT_ATOMS: atom_id res chain seq x y z
N MET A 1 -8.81 0.28 25.31
CA MET A 1 -9.19 1.36 24.36
C MET A 1 -8.83 0.94 22.96
N PRO A 2 -9.65 1.23 21.95
CA PRO A 2 -9.26 0.97 20.56
C PRO A 2 -8.03 1.82 20.19
N ARG A 3 -7.14 1.25 19.39
CA ARG A 3 -5.98 1.96 18.82
C ARG A 3 -6.31 2.33 17.39
N PHE A 4 -5.99 3.54 16.98
CA PHE A 4 -6.28 4.07 15.64
C PHE A 4 -4.98 4.33 14.89
N ALA A 5 -5.01 4.08 13.57
CA ALA A 5 -3.97 4.51 12.64
C ALA A 5 -4.55 5.55 11.67
N ALA A 6 -3.78 6.58 11.35
CA ALA A 6 -4.19 7.54 10.33
C ALA A 6 -3.86 7.01 8.94
N ASN A 7 -4.84 7.01 8.03
CA ASN A 7 -4.58 6.70 6.63
C ASN A 7 -4.07 7.96 5.90
N LEU A 8 -2.76 8.00 5.65
CA LEU A 8 -2.10 9.17 5.04
C LEU A 8 -2.40 9.35 3.55
N SER A 9 -3.03 8.37 2.89
CA SER A 9 -3.54 8.55 1.54
C SER A 9 -4.87 9.33 1.50
N MET A 10 -5.55 9.43 2.65
CA MET A 10 -6.89 10.03 2.76
C MET A 10 -6.92 11.23 3.70
N LEU A 11 -6.05 11.29 4.70
CA LEU A 11 -5.95 12.36 5.69
C LEU A 11 -4.75 13.26 5.42
N PHE A 12 -4.88 14.53 5.81
CA PHE A 12 -3.82 15.55 5.67
C PHE A 12 -3.40 15.77 4.21
N THR A 13 -4.33 15.62 3.27
CA THR A 13 -4.05 15.70 1.82
C THR A 13 -3.75 17.11 1.34
N GLU A 14 -3.92 18.11 2.19
CA GLU A 14 -3.53 19.51 1.94
C GLU A 14 -2.01 19.74 1.90
N VAL A 15 -1.21 18.75 2.37
CA VAL A 15 0.25 18.78 2.31
C VAL A 15 0.81 17.57 1.55
N PRO A 16 2.06 17.66 1.02
CA PRO A 16 2.73 16.52 0.38
C PRO A 16 2.82 15.29 1.29
N PHE A 17 2.85 14.10 0.70
CA PHE A 17 2.78 12.82 1.42
C PHE A 17 3.78 12.70 2.59
N LEU A 18 5.03 13.07 2.39
CA LEU A 18 6.06 12.96 3.43
C LEU A 18 5.84 13.91 4.62
N GLU A 19 5.12 15.02 4.43
CA GLU A 19 4.77 15.95 5.50
C GLU A 19 3.57 15.46 6.34
N ARG A 20 2.75 14.55 5.78
CA ARG A 20 1.57 13.99 6.47
C ARG A 20 1.94 13.17 7.71
N PHE A 21 3.14 12.63 7.78
CA PHE A 21 3.65 11.92 8.96
C PHE A 21 3.70 12.87 10.17
N GLU A 22 4.27 14.06 10.01
CA GLU A 22 4.32 15.06 11.07
C GLU A 22 2.91 15.53 11.47
N ARG A 23 2.01 15.74 10.50
CA ARG A 23 0.61 16.09 10.77
C ARG A 23 -0.09 15.03 11.61
N ALA A 24 0.10 13.76 11.29
CA ALA A 24 -0.50 12.66 12.05
C ALA A 24 0.06 12.58 13.47
N ALA A 25 1.38 12.70 13.64
CA ALA A 25 2.01 12.72 14.96
C ALA A 25 1.51 13.89 15.82
N ASN A 26 1.44 15.10 15.25
CA ASN A 26 0.93 16.29 15.93
C ASN A 26 -0.58 16.19 16.27
N ALA A 27 -1.34 15.41 15.52
CA ALA A 27 -2.74 15.09 15.82
C ALA A 27 -2.91 13.98 16.87
N GLY A 28 -1.81 13.41 17.38
CA GLY A 28 -1.82 12.42 18.46
C GLY A 28 -1.94 10.97 17.99
N PHE A 29 -1.78 10.68 16.70
CA PHE A 29 -1.68 9.30 16.24
C PHE A 29 -0.33 8.70 16.60
N GLU A 30 -0.32 7.40 16.94
CA GLU A 30 0.89 6.61 17.18
C GLU A 30 1.24 5.72 15.98
N ALA A 31 0.27 5.52 15.08
CA ALA A 31 0.41 4.66 13.91
C ALA A 31 -0.24 5.28 12.68
N VAL A 32 0.29 4.89 11.52
CA VAL A 32 -0.21 5.31 10.21
C VAL A 32 -0.33 4.11 9.27
N GLU A 33 -1.15 4.26 8.26
CA GLU A 33 -1.22 3.40 7.09
C GLU A 33 -1.30 4.26 5.82
N PHE A 34 -1.06 3.66 4.68
CA PHE A 34 -1.23 4.32 3.38
C PHE A 34 -1.36 3.30 2.26
N LEU A 35 -1.80 3.75 1.10
CA LEU A 35 -2.03 2.84 -0.02
C LEU A 35 -0.69 2.42 -0.66
N PHE A 36 0.04 3.36 -1.25
CA PHE A 36 1.20 3.06 -2.08
C PHE A 36 2.40 3.94 -1.72
N PRO A 37 3.44 3.39 -1.08
CA PRO A 37 4.65 4.15 -0.71
C PRO A 37 5.64 4.32 -1.87
N TYR A 38 5.42 3.68 -3.01
CA TYR A 38 6.42 3.37 -4.04
C TYR A 38 6.89 4.57 -4.88
N ALA A 39 6.28 5.73 -4.72
CA ALA A 39 6.75 7.00 -5.30
C ALA A 39 7.89 7.64 -4.47
N HIS A 40 8.13 7.13 -3.26
CA HIS A 40 9.16 7.60 -2.33
C HIS A 40 10.16 6.48 -2.04
N THR A 41 11.39 6.84 -1.72
CA THR A 41 12.39 5.87 -1.32
C THR A 41 12.12 5.35 0.09
N ILE A 42 12.66 4.19 0.41
CA ILE A 42 12.59 3.62 1.77
C ILE A 42 13.23 4.58 2.77
N GLU A 43 14.37 5.17 2.41
CA GLU A 43 15.12 6.11 3.25
C GLU A 43 14.31 7.35 3.59
N GLU A 44 13.62 7.96 2.61
CA GLU A 44 12.77 9.12 2.83
C GLU A 44 11.66 8.82 3.85
N ILE A 45 11.05 7.65 3.75
CA ILE A 45 10.00 7.23 4.68
C ILE A 45 10.58 6.91 6.07
N GLN A 46 11.73 6.24 6.14
CA GLN A 46 12.43 5.95 7.40
C GLN A 46 12.80 7.22 8.16
N GLU A 47 13.26 8.26 7.46
CA GLU A 47 13.52 9.58 8.07
C GLU A 47 12.27 10.15 8.76
N ARG A 48 11.09 10.03 8.12
CA ARG A 48 9.83 10.51 8.72
C ARG A 48 9.43 9.68 9.94
N LEU A 49 9.59 8.36 9.87
CA LEU A 49 9.32 7.49 11.02
C LEU A 49 10.25 7.80 12.21
N THR A 50 11.52 8.00 11.93
CA THR A 50 12.51 8.36 12.97
C THR A 50 12.18 9.72 13.61
N ALA A 51 11.82 10.71 12.79
CA ALA A 51 11.50 12.06 13.27
C ALA A 51 10.21 12.12 14.08
N THR A 52 9.22 11.25 13.79
CA THR A 52 7.87 11.31 14.38
C THR A 52 7.60 10.22 15.42
N GLY A 53 8.38 9.14 15.41
CA GLY A 53 8.12 7.97 16.27
C GLY A 53 6.90 7.13 15.85
N LEU A 54 6.29 7.43 14.69
CA LEU A 54 5.13 6.70 14.17
C LEU A 54 5.51 5.29 13.70
N GLN A 55 4.55 4.38 13.80
CA GLN A 55 4.64 3.03 13.22
C GLN A 55 3.74 2.92 11.99
N ILE A 56 4.20 2.24 10.95
CA ILE A 56 3.36 1.88 9.81
C ILE A 56 2.73 0.52 10.12
N VAL A 57 1.40 0.44 10.04
CA VAL A 57 0.67 -0.81 10.33
C VAL A 57 0.26 -1.56 9.08
N LEU A 58 0.12 -0.88 7.93
CA LEU A 58 -0.29 -1.50 6.68
C LEU A 58 0.08 -0.62 5.48
N HIS A 59 0.42 -1.25 4.37
CA HIS A 59 0.33 -0.66 3.03
C HIS A 59 -0.13 -1.70 1.99
N ASN A 60 -0.52 -1.25 0.81
CA ASN A 60 -0.98 -2.13 -0.25
C ASN A 60 0.19 -2.64 -1.11
N LEU A 61 0.00 -3.82 -1.68
CA LEU A 61 0.75 -4.24 -2.88
C LEU A 61 0.50 -3.26 -4.02
N PRO A 62 1.44 -3.10 -4.97
CA PRO A 62 1.17 -2.34 -6.20
C PRO A 62 -0.11 -2.84 -6.88
N ALA A 63 -0.98 -1.91 -7.24
CA ALA A 63 -2.34 -2.22 -7.67
C ALA A 63 -2.62 -1.88 -9.15
N GLY A 64 -1.57 -1.81 -9.96
CA GLY A 64 -1.64 -1.35 -11.34
C GLY A 64 -1.67 0.17 -11.44
N ASP A 65 -2.16 0.69 -12.56
CA ASP A 65 -2.29 2.14 -12.78
C ASP A 65 -3.53 2.69 -12.06
N TRP A 66 -3.30 3.15 -10.84
CA TRP A 66 -4.36 3.68 -9.98
C TRP A 66 -5.06 4.91 -10.56
N ASP A 67 -4.29 5.79 -11.23
CA ASP A 67 -4.80 7.03 -11.81
C ASP A 67 -5.65 6.74 -13.07
N ALA A 68 -5.30 5.69 -13.81
CA ALA A 68 -6.13 5.17 -14.90
C ALA A 68 -7.36 4.36 -14.42
N GLY A 69 -7.55 4.24 -13.11
CA GLY A 69 -8.72 3.60 -12.51
C GLY A 69 -8.56 2.11 -12.23
N GLU A 70 -7.35 1.54 -12.31
CA GLU A 70 -7.09 0.18 -11.84
C GLU A 70 -7.22 0.09 -10.32
N ARG A 71 -7.60 -1.08 -9.83
CA ARG A 71 -7.89 -1.31 -8.40
C ARG A 71 -7.35 -2.66 -7.94
N GLY A 72 -6.14 -3.01 -8.39
CA GLY A 72 -5.49 -4.29 -8.17
C GLY A 72 -5.36 -5.10 -9.45
N ILE A 73 -4.43 -6.04 -9.46
CA ILE A 73 -4.09 -6.89 -10.61
C ILE A 73 -3.96 -8.37 -10.23
N ALA A 74 -4.22 -8.71 -8.98
CA ALA A 74 -3.95 -10.06 -8.46
C ALA A 74 -4.81 -11.16 -9.12
N CYS A 75 -5.98 -10.83 -9.66
CA CYS A 75 -6.84 -11.79 -10.34
C CYS A 75 -6.66 -11.84 -11.87
N ASP A 76 -5.83 -10.96 -12.46
CA ASP A 76 -5.67 -10.93 -13.93
C ASP A 76 -4.61 -11.96 -14.38
N PRO A 77 -5.01 -13.04 -15.09
CA PRO A 77 -4.08 -14.09 -15.53
C PRO A 77 -3.02 -13.60 -16.53
N ARG A 78 -3.22 -12.43 -17.14
CA ARG A 78 -2.29 -11.83 -18.11
C ARG A 78 -1.17 -11.03 -17.43
N ARG A 79 -1.30 -10.76 -16.12
CA ARG A 79 -0.41 -9.86 -15.35
C ARG A 79 0.26 -10.56 -14.15
N VAL A 80 0.37 -11.88 -14.19
CA VAL A 80 0.95 -12.69 -13.09
C VAL A 80 2.40 -12.28 -12.79
N ASP A 81 3.22 -12.07 -13.81
CA ASP A 81 4.63 -11.69 -13.62
C ASP A 81 4.76 -10.27 -13.05
N GLU A 82 3.92 -9.34 -13.50
CA GLU A 82 3.83 -7.99 -12.93
C GLU A 82 3.40 -8.03 -11.46
N PHE A 83 2.40 -8.86 -11.15
CA PHE A 83 1.94 -9.06 -9.78
C PHE A 83 3.07 -9.61 -8.88
N ARG A 84 3.80 -10.63 -9.34
CA ARG A 84 4.93 -11.22 -8.59
C ARG A 84 6.05 -10.21 -8.34
N ALA A 85 6.39 -9.41 -9.34
CA ALA A 85 7.36 -8.33 -9.18
C ALA A 85 6.88 -7.27 -8.17
N GLY A 86 5.59 -6.94 -8.21
CA GLY A 86 4.94 -6.06 -7.24
C GLY A 86 4.99 -6.59 -5.80
N VAL A 87 4.74 -7.88 -5.62
CA VAL A 87 4.87 -8.55 -4.30
C VAL A 87 6.30 -8.44 -3.78
N ALA A 88 7.31 -8.76 -4.61
CA ALA A 88 8.71 -8.66 -4.21
C ALA A 88 9.08 -7.23 -3.77
N LYS A 89 8.65 -6.22 -4.52
CA LYS A 89 8.84 -4.81 -4.19
C LYS A 89 8.17 -4.45 -2.86
N ALA A 90 6.91 -4.84 -2.67
CA ALA A 90 6.16 -4.55 -1.46
C ALA A 90 6.76 -5.20 -0.22
N VAL A 91 7.23 -6.45 -0.33
CA VAL A 91 7.91 -7.16 0.77
C VAL A 91 9.22 -6.45 1.16
N THR A 92 9.97 -5.96 0.17
CA THR A 92 11.19 -5.17 0.44
C THR A 92 10.87 -3.91 1.26
N TYR A 93 9.85 -3.14 0.87
CA TYR A 93 9.39 -1.98 1.62
C TYR A 93 8.89 -2.35 3.02
N ALA A 94 8.04 -3.37 3.11
CA ALA A 94 7.47 -3.81 4.39
C ALA A 94 8.56 -4.24 5.37
N HIS A 95 9.54 -5.01 4.90
CA HIS A 95 10.64 -5.48 5.74
C HIS A 95 11.51 -4.33 6.24
N ALA A 96 11.88 -3.41 5.35
CA ALA A 96 12.72 -2.26 5.70
C ALA A 96 12.03 -1.26 6.63
N LEU A 97 10.71 -1.09 6.49
CA LEU A 97 9.91 -0.13 7.25
C LEU A 97 9.23 -0.75 8.49
N GLY A 98 9.42 -2.05 8.74
CA GLY A 98 8.81 -2.75 9.88
C GLY A 98 7.29 -2.90 9.79
N VAL A 99 6.73 -2.97 8.57
CA VAL A 99 5.28 -3.08 8.35
C VAL A 99 4.83 -4.53 8.55
N PRO A 100 3.89 -4.80 9.48
CA PRO A 100 3.52 -6.17 9.84
C PRO A 100 2.57 -6.85 8.85
N GLN A 101 1.90 -6.10 7.97
CA GLN A 101 0.91 -6.65 7.06
C GLN A 101 0.78 -5.84 5.77
N LEU A 102 0.49 -6.57 4.69
CA LEU A 102 0.25 -6.01 3.36
C LEU A 102 -1.19 -6.31 2.93
N ASN A 103 -1.84 -5.35 2.26
CA ASN A 103 -3.14 -5.57 1.66
C ASN A 103 -3.00 -5.86 0.16
N CYS A 104 -3.67 -6.91 -0.30
CA CYS A 104 -3.71 -7.32 -1.70
C CYS A 104 -5.08 -7.01 -2.30
N LEU A 105 -5.11 -6.15 -3.31
CA LEU A 105 -6.32 -5.84 -4.07
C LEU A 105 -6.46 -6.83 -5.23
N ALA A 106 -7.58 -7.56 -5.24
CA ALA A 106 -7.87 -8.56 -6.28
C ALA A 106 -7.91 -7.95 -7.68
N GLY A 107 -8.51 -6.78 -7.81
CA GLY A 107 -8.67 -6.08 -9.08
C GLY A 107 -10.08 -6.10 -9.62
N LYS A 108 -10.29 -5.35 -10.70
CA LYS A 108 -11.52 -5.38 -11.49
C LYS A 108 -11.50 -6.59 -12.41
N VAL A 109 -12.68 -7.07 -12.77
CA VAL A 109 -12.84 -8.17 -13.74
C VAL A 109 -12.31 -7.73 -15.11
N PRO A 110 -11.24 -8.35 -15.65
CA PRO A 110 -10.76 -8.03 -16.99
C PRO A 110 -11.74 -8.53 -18.05
N ALA A 111 -11.87 -7.78 -19.13
CA ALA A 111 -12.73 -8.18 -20.24
C ALA A 111 -12.31 -9.54 -20.81
N GLY A 112 -13.31 -10.42 -21.05
CA GLY A 112 -13.12 -11.72 -21.68
C GLY A 112 -12.54 -12.82 -20.78
N VAL A 113 -12.43 -12.58 -19.49
CA VAL A 113 -11.96 -13.59 -18.51
C VAL A 113 -13.13 -14.08 -17.67
N ASP A 114 -13.33 -15.40 -17.60
CA ASP A 114 -14.38 -16.02 -16.81
C ASP A 114 -14.07 -16.06 -15.32
N ALA A 115 -15.11 -16.15 -14.49
CA ALA A 115 -14.99 -16.12 -13.03
C ALA A 115 -14.16 -17.28 -12.45
N ALA A 116 -14.17 -18.45 -13.06
CA ALA A 116 -13.40 -19.59 -12.59
C ALA A 116 -11.90 -19.37 -12.80
N THR A 117 -11.53 -18.78 -13.94
CA THR A 117 -10.14 -18.40 -14.23
C THR A 117 -9.66 -17.30 -13.30
N LEU A 118 -10.47 -16.26 -13.05
CA LEU A 118 -10.13 -15.19 -12.10
C LEU A 118 -9.88 -15.74 -10.70
N ARG A 119 -10.79 -16.59 -10.22
CA ARG A 119 -10.64 -17.21 -8.90
C ARG A 119 -9.37 -18.05 -8.79
N ARG A 120 -9.10 -18.88 -9.79
CA ARG A 120 -7.91 -19.72 -9.84
C ARG A 120 -6.64 -18.88 -9.80
N THR A 121 -6.56 -17.85 -10.64
CA THR A 121 -5.41 -16.93 -10.68
C THR A 121 -5.18 -16.23 -9.35
N PHE A 122 -6.25 -15.81 -8.65
CA PHE A 122 -6.14 -15.13 -7.37
C PHE A 122 -5.71 -16.05 -6.21
N VAL A 123 -6.05 -17.35 -6.29
CA VAL A 123 -5.80 -18.31 -5.21
C VAL A 123 -4.43 -19.02 -5.35
N GLU A 124 -3.93 -19.20 -6.58
CA GLU A 124 -2.64 -19.84 -6.88
C GLU A 124 -1.47 -18.86 -6.82
#